data_0c2f894b7fa7536ae4dde2f9eb6ea0e2
#
_entry.id   0c2f894b7fa7536ae4dde2f9eb6ea0e2
#
_cell.length_a   1.000
_cell.length_b   1.000
_cell.length_c   1.000
_cell.angle_alpha   90.00
_cell.angle_beta   90.00
_cell.angle_gamma   90.00
#
_symmetry.space_group_name_H-M   'P 1'
#
loop_
_entity.id
_entity.type
_entity.pdbx_description
1 polymer ?
#
loop_
_entity_poly.entity_id
_entity_poly.type
_entity_poly.pdbx_seq_one_letter_code
_entity_poly.pdbx_strand_id
1 'polypeptide(L)'
;ANFIALAEGTKDWTDPATKKKQHNKPFFDGTTFHRVIPGFMAQGGDPTGTGMGDPGYAFDDEIDPDLNFDQPGRLAMANSGPNTNGSQFFITEQPYESLNQHYTLFGQCDEHSVLVVKTITRVQRDPNDKPVTPVVLKKVTIVRQGQPLPPSPDDAAPKP
;
A
#
# COMPACT_ATOMS: atom_id res chain seq x y z
N ALA A 1 -4.92 7.57 -10.04
CA ALA A 1 -6.10 8.31 -9.53
C ALA A 1 -6.75 7.62 -8.33
N ASN A 2 -6.99 6.31 -8.40
CA ASN A 2 -7.70 5.55 -7.35
C ASN A 2 -7.00 5.61 -5.98
N PHE A 3 -5.72 5.30 -5.91
CA PHE A 3 -4.97 5.32 -4.64
C PHE A 3 -5.00 6.69 -3.97
N ILE A 4 -4.78 7.75 -4.74
CA ILE A 4 -4.83 9.13 -4.23
C ILE A 4 -6.20 9.46 -3.68
N ALA A 5 -7.26 9.14 -4.42
CA ALA A 5 -8.63 9.44 -4.01
C ALA A 5 -9.04 8.66 -2.75
N LEU A 6 -8.64 7.41 -2.62
CA LEU A 6 -8.85 6.63 -1.39
C LEU A 6 -8.06 7.20 -0.22
N ALA A 7 -6.80 7.55 -0.43
CA ALA A 7 -5.93 8.12 0.61
C ALA A 7 -6.49 9.45 1.16
N GLU A 8 -6.99 10.30 0.27
CA GLU A 8 -7.56 11.61 0.64
C GLU A 8 -9.01 11.52 1.14
N GLY A 9 -9.70 10.41 0.87
CA GLY A 9 -11.11 10.26 1.22
C GLY A 9 -12.07 10.94 0.26
N THR A 10 -11.61 11.34 -0.94
CA THR A 10 -12.44 12.01 -1.94
C THR A 10 -13.26 11.03 -2.78
N LYS A 11 -12.98 9.75 -2.70
CA LYS A 11 -13.73 8.68 -3.36
C LYS A 11 -14.54 7.90 -2.34
N ASP A 12 -15.81 7.69 -2.63
CA ASP A 12 -16.67 6.84 -1.82
C ASP A 12 -16.22 5.40 -1.90
N TRP A 13 -16.33 4.70 -0.78
CA TRP A 13 -16.02 3.28 -0.68
C TRP A 13 -16.99 2.60 0.29
N THR A 14 -17.09 1.28 0.20
CA THR A 14 -17.94 0.49 1.08
C THR A 14 -17.07 -0.26 2.08
N ASP A 15 -17.34 -0.08 3.37
CA ASP A 15 -16.65 -0.80 4.43
C ASP A 15 -16.98 -2.30 4.33
N PRO A 16 -16.00 -3.18 4.10
CA PRO A 16 -16.26 -4.60 3.94
C PRO A 16 -16.80 -5.29 5.21
N ALA A 17 -16.51 -4.73 6.38
CA ALA A 17 -16.99 -5.29 7.64
C ALA A 17 -18.42 -4.89 7.94
N THR A 18 -18.76 -3.61 7.78
CA THR A 18 -20.09 -3.08 8.14
C THR A 18 -21.06 -3.01 6.96
N LYS A 19 -20.57 -3.16 5.73
CA LYS A 19 -21.32 -2.99 4.48
C LYS A 19 -21.89 -1.59 4.28
N LYS A 20 -21.43 -0.62 5.06
CA LYS A 20 -21.87 0.77 4.96
C LYS A 20 -20.99 1.55 4.01
N LYS A 21 -21.63 2.39 3.21
CA LYS A 21 -20.95 3.31 2.31
C LYS A 21 -20.33 4.45 3.10
N GLN A 22 -19.06 4.75 2.79
CA GLN A 22 -18.29 5.80 3.43
C GLN A 22 -18.11 6.98 2.49
N HIS A 23 -18.29 8.19 2.99
CA HIS A 23 -18.11 9.45 2.27
C HIS A 23 -17.10 10.33 2.99
N ASN A 24 -16.26 11.03 2.24
CA ASN A 24 -15.26 11.96 2.81
C ASN A 24 -14.42 11.34 3.93
N LYS A 25 -14.09 10.07 3.81
CA LYS A 25 -13.33 9.33 4.80
C LYS A 25 -12.08 8.70 4.16
N PRO A 26 -10.87 9.07 4.63
CA PRO A 26 -9.64 8.42 4.19
C PRO A 26 -9.70 6.91 4.40
N PHE A 27 -9.38 6.16 3.35
CA PHE A 27 -9.53 4.71 3.35
C PHE A 27 -8.42 3.99 4.12
N PHE A 28 -7.17 4.46 3.95
CA PHE A 28 -6.00 3.72 4.44
C PHE A 28 -5.68 3.95 5.92
N ASP A 29 -6.25 4.98 6.54
CA ASP A 29 -5.96 5.29 7.94
C ASP A 29 -6.38 4.13 8.86
N GLY A 30 -5.42 3.62 9.62
CA GLY A 30 -5.64 2.49 10.52
C GLY A 30 -5.57 1.10 9.88
N THR A 31 -5.36 1.01 8.57
CA THR A 31 -5.12 -0.29 7.90
C THR A 31 -3.70 -0.79 8.16
N THR A 32 -3.44 -2.06 7.88
CA THR A 32 -2.16 -2.68 8.22
C THR A 32 -1.45 -3.27 7.00
N PHE A 33 -0.14 -3.48 7.14
CA PHE A 33 0.58 -4.39 6.25
C PHE A 33 0.31 -5.82 6.71
N HIS A 34 -0.69 -6.44 6.13
CA HIS A 34 -1.21 -7.75 6.57
C HIS A 34 -0.45 -8.95 5.99
N ARG A 35 0.44 -8.72 5.02
CA ARG A 35 1.27 -9.75 4.42
C ARG A 35 2.64 -9.17 4.09
N VAL A 36 3.69 -9.72 4.71
CA VAL A 36 5.05 -9.25 4.50
C VAL A 36 5.98 -10.44 4.27
N ILE A 37 6.84 -10.34 3.26
CA ILE A 37 7.78 -11.41 2.89
C ILE A 37 9.16 -10.78 2.65
N PRO A 38 10.15 -11.06 3.54
CA PRO A 38 11.51 -10.59 3.34
C PRO A 38 12.07 -11.03 1.99
N GLY A 39 12.81 -10.14 1.33
CA GLY A 39 13.34 -10.39 -0.01
C GLY A 39 12.32 -10.23 -1.12
N PHE A 40 11.07 -9.89 -0.81
CA PHE A 40 9.99 -9.72 -1.79
C PHE A 40 9.25 -8.39 -1.61
N MET A 41 8.26 -8.33 -0.72
CA MET A 41 7.39 -7.16 -0.63
C MET A 41 6.65 -7.04 0.70
N ALA A 42 6.10 -5.85 0.97
CA ALA A 42 5.10 -5.61 2.00
C ALA A 42 3.77 -5.22 1.34
N GLN A 43 2.70 -5.91 1.70
CA GLN A 43 1.35 -5.72 1.15
C GLN A 43 0.39 -5.20 2.22
N GLY A 44 -0.41 -4.20 1.84
CA GLY A 44 -1.40 -3.58 2.71
C GLY A 44 -2.62 -3.09 1.94
N GLY A 45 -3.43 -2.24 2.58
CA GLY A 45 -4.59 -1.61 1.94
C GLY A 45 -5.88 -2.42 2.03
N ASP A 46 -5.96 -3.38 2.95
CA ASP A 46 -7.17 -4.13 3.24
C ASP A 46 -7.71 -3.72 4.63
N PRO A 47 -8.89 -3.08 4.71
CA PRO A 47 -9.45 -2.68 6.00
C PRO A 47 -9.72 -3.85 6.95
N THR A 48 -9.93 -5.05 6.45
CA THR A 48 -10.15 -6.25 7.27
C THR A 48 -8.85 -6.88 7.76
N GLY A 49 -7.72 -6.57 7.13
CA GLY A 49 -6.42 -7.16 7.45
C GLY A 49 -6.30 -8.65 7.14
N THR A 50 -7.21 -9.21 6.34
CA THR A 50 -7.26 -10.65 6.01
C THR A 50 -6.72 -10.98 4.63
N GLY A 51 -6.55 -9.99 3.76
CA GLY A 51 -6.23 -10.15 2.35
C GLY A 51 -7.48 -10.33 1.46
N MET A 52 -8.66 -10.42 2.05
CA MET A 52 -9.93 -10.66 1.34
C MET A 52 -10.81 -9.42 1.24
N GLY A 53 -10.47 -8.33 1.94
CA GLY A 53 -11.24 -7.09 1.90
C GLY A 53 -10.96 -6.26 0.64
N ASP A 54 -11.94 -5.47 0.24
CA ASP A 54 -11.86 -4.56 -0.90
C ASP A 54 -12.65 -3.27 -0.62
N PRO A 55 -12.56 -2.25 -1.47
CA PRO A 55 -13.27 -0.99 -1.27
C PRO A 55 -14.73 -1.01 -1.77
N GLY A 56 -15.24 -2.16 -2.18
CA GLY A 56 -16.60 -2.34 -2.72
C GLY A 56 -16.68 -2.18 -4.23
N TYR A 57 -15.56 -2.13 -4.93
CA TYR A 57 -15.46 -2.06 -6.38
C TYR A 57 -14.13 -2.65 -6.85
N ALA A 58 -14.05 -2.95 -8.14
CA ALA A 58 -12.80 -3.33 -8.81
C ALA A 58 -12.63 -2.49 -10.08
N PHE A 59 -11.38 -2.36 -10.54
CA PHE A 59 -11.07 -1.66 -11.79
C PHE A 59 -10.00 -2.41 -12.59
N ASP A 60 -9.93 -2.09 -13.88
CA ASP A 60 -9.06 -2.76 -14.83
C ASP A 60 -7.59 -2.46 -14.61
N ASP A 61 -6.72 -3.35 -15.06
CA ASP A 61 -5.29 -3.15 -15.05
C ASP A 61 -4.89 -1.98 -15.96
N GLU A 62 -3.91 -1.22 -15.50
CA GLU A 62 -3.26 -0.16 -16.26
C GLU A 62 -1.79 -0.54 -16.44
N ILE A 63 -1.51 -1.33 -17.47
CA ILE A 63 -0.16 -1.84 -17.74
C ILE A 63 0.57 -0.92 -18.71
N ASP A 64 1.71 -0.40 -18.28
CA ASP A 64 2.65 0.35 -19.12
C ASP A 64 3.89 -0.53 -19.36
N PRO A 65 4.23 -0.84 -20.62
CA PRO A 65 5.38 -1.70 -20.92
C PRO A 65 6.72 -1.11 -20.49
N ASP A 66 6.80 0.19 -20.25
CA ASP A 66 8.02 0.86 -19.78
C ASP A 66 8.14 0.85 -18.24
N LEU A 67 7.10 0.43 -17.52
CA LEU A 67 7.11 0.33 -16.07
C LEU A 67 7.31 -1.13 -15.63
N ASN A 68 8.51 -1.42 -15.15
CA ASN A 68 8.93 -2.76 -14.78
C ASN A 68 9.38 -2.83 -13.31
N PHE A 69 9.31 -4.03 -12.73
CA PHE A 69 9.82 -4.31 -11.38
C PHE A 69 11.33 -4.55 -11.42
N ASP A 70 12.08 -3.57 -11.88
CA ASP A 70 13.52 -3.62 -12.17
C ASP A 70 14.39 -3.02 -11.06
N GLN A 71 13.79 -2.51 -10.01
CA GLN A 71 14.49 -1.92 -8.86
C GLN A 71 13.65 -2.04 -7.57
N PRO A 72 14.28 -1.91 -6.38
CA PRO A 72 13.56 -1.91 -5.11
C PRO A 72 12.61 -0.72 -5.00
N GLY A 73 11.53 -0.87 -4.22
CA GLY A 73 10.64 0.23 -3.88
C GLY A 73 9.55 0.50 -4.91
N ARG A 74 9.28 -0.42 -5.81
CA ARG A 74 8.14 -0.30 -6.74
C ARG A 74 6.83 -0.45 -5.99
N LEU A 75 5.94 0.51 -6.18
CA LEU A 75 4.59 0.53 -5.60
C LEU A 75 3.58 0.14 -6.66
N ALA A 76 2.83 -0.92 -6.40
CA ALA A 76 1.88 -1.48 -7.37
C ALA A 76 0.60 -1.94 -6.68
N MET A 77 -0.48 -2.09 -7.46
CA MET A 77 -1.73 -2.66 -6.97
C MET A 77 -1.62 -4.18 -6.86
N ALA A 78 -2.03 -4.73 -5.72
CA ALA A 78 -2.27 -6.16 -5.60
C ALA A 78 -3.59 -6.52 -6.30
N ASN A 79 -3.69 -7.75 -6.80
CA ASN A 79 -4.89 -8.23 -7.47
C ASN A 79 -5.10 -9.74 -7.24
N SER A 80 -6.26 -10.24 -7.64
CA SER A 80 -6.64 -11.66 -7.60
C SER A 80 -6.74 -12.27 -9.00
N GLY A 81 -6.04 -11.70 -9.95
CA GLY A 81 -6.07 -12.03 -11.37
C GLY A 81 -6.28 -10.77 -12.22
N PRO A 82 -6.41 -10.91 -13.55
CA PRO A 82 -6.58 -9.76 -14.44
C PRO A 82 -7.79 -8.91 -14.07
N ASN A 83 -7.61 -7.59 -14.09
CA ASN A 83 -8.69 -6.60 -13.93
C ASN A 83 -9.45 -6.72 -12.60
N THR A 84 -8.74 -7.01 -11.50
CA THR A 84 -9.32 -7.14 -10.16
C THR A 84 -8.69 -6.19 -9.15
N ASN A 85 -8.23 -5.02 -9.59
CA ASN A 85 -7.65 -4.01 -8.71
C ASN A 85 -8.72 -3.38 -7.83
N GLY A 86 -8.39 -3.15 -6.56
CA GLY A 86 -9.27 -2.49 -5.61
C GLY A 86 -8.52 -1.48 -4.75
N SER A 87 -8.17 -1.86 -3.53
CA SER A 87 -7.43 -1.00 -2.61
C SER A 87 -6.10 -1.60 -2.14
N GLN A 88 -5.94 -2.90 -2.22
CA GLN A 88 -4.71 -3.53 -1.76
C GLN A 88 -3.54 -3.18 -2.69
N PHE A 89 -2.42 -2.87 -2.08
CA PHE A 89 -1.18 -2.52 -2.78
C PHE A 89 0.01 -3.22 -2.13
N PHE A 90 1.13 -3.25 -2.84
CA PHE A 90 2.38 -3.74 -2.28
C PHE A 90 3.55 -2.87 -2.69
N ILE A 91 4.61 -2.93 -1.89
CA ILE A 91 5.87 -2.24 -2.15
C ILE A 91 6.97 -3.30 -2.16
N THR A 92 7.69 -3.41 -3.28
CA THR A 92 8.79 -4.36 -3.40
C THR A 92 10.04 -3.86 -2.67
N GLU A 93 10.82 -4.78 -2.13
CA GLU A 93 12.12 -4.43 -1.54
C GLU A 93 13.32 -4.84 -2.40
N GLN A 94 13.06 -5.52 -3.51
CA GLN A 94 14.07 -5.92 -4.50
C GLN A 94 13.45 -5.92 -5.90
N PRO A 95 14.28 -5.95 -6.97
CA PRO A 95 13.77 -6.23 -8.31
C PRO A 95 13.05 -7.57 -8.36
N TYR A 96 11.95 -7.64 -9.11
CA TYR A 96 11.14 -8.86 -9.22
C TYR A 96 10.50 -8.95 -10.60
N GLU A 97 11.28 -9.37 -11.59
CA GLU A 97 10.90 -9.32 -13.02
C GLU A 97 9.69 -10.19 -13.36
N SER A 98 9.43 -11.27 -12.60
CA SER A 98 8.26 -12.12 -12.83
C SER A 98 6.92 -11.40 -12.63
N LEU A 99 6.92 -10.22 -11.99
CA LEU A 99 5.72 -9.39 -11.82
C LEU A 99 5.45 -8.47 -13.01
N ASN A 100 6.41 -8.31 -13.92
CA ASN A 100 6.27 -7.42 -15.07
C ASN A 100 5.02 -7.76 -15.89
N GLN A 101 4.27 -6.75 -16.32
CA GLN A 101 3.08 -6.85 -17.15
C GLN A 101 1.87 -7.55 -16.50
N HIS A 102 1.95 -7.92 -15.21
CA HIS A 102 0.87 -8.59 -14.47
C HIS A 102 0.22 -7.71 -13.41
N TYR A 103 0.87 -6.60 -13.04
CA TYR A 103 0.42 -5.70 -11.97
C TYR A 103 0.48 -4.25 -12.41
N THR A 104 -0.51 -3.46 -11.96
CA THR A 104 -0.54 -2.02 -12.20
C THR A 104 0.48 -1.33 -11.31
N LEU A 105 1.63 -1.00 -11.87
CA LEU A 105 2.73 -0.29 -11.20
C LEU A 105 2.48 1.21 -11.33
N PHE A 106 2.46 1.94 -10.21
CA PHE A 106 2.12 3.37 -10.21
C PHE A 106 3.02 4.25 -9.37
N GLY A 107 4.00 3.70 -8.66
CA GLY A 107 4.85 4.51 -7.81
C GLY A 107 6.23 3.94 -7.57
N GLN A 108 7.09 4.80 -7.02
CA GLN A 108 8.47 4.48 -6.66
C GLN A 108 8.80 5.13 -5.33
N CYS A 109 9.27 4.34 -4.38
CA CYS A 109 9.81 4.82 -3.11
C CYS A 109 11.25 5.29 -3.26
N ASP A 110 11.64 6.26 -2.46
CA ASP A 110 13.04 6.66 -2.33
C ASP A 110 13.86 5.61 -1.55
N GLU A 111 15.18 5.80 -1.52
CA GLU A 111 16.10 4.85 -0.86
C GLU A 111 15.82 4.69 0.64
N HIS A 112 15.50 5.77 1.32
CA HIS A 112 15.17 5.74 2.75
C HIS A 112 13.89 4.92 3.00
N SER A 113 12.86 5.13 2.20
CA SER A 113 11.61 4.39 2.30
C SER A 113 11.79 2.90 1.98
N VAL A 114 12.69 2.55 1.06
CA VAL A 114 13.05 1.14 0.80
C VAL A 114 13.62 0.48 2.07
N LEU A 115 14.47 1.18 2.82
CA LEU A 115 14.99 0.67 4.09
C LEU A 115 13.87 0.46 5.12
N VAL A 116 12.90 1.36 5.16
CA VAL A 116 11.72 1.20 6.02
C VAL A 116 10.91 -0.04 5.62
N VAL A 117 10.69 -0.24 4.33
CA VAL A 117 10.00 -1.45 3.81
C VAL A 117 10.75 -2.71 4.22
N LYS A 118 12.07 -2.73 4.10
CA LYS A 118 12.91 -3.86 4.55
C LYS A 118 12.76 -4.13 6.05
N THR A 119 12.63 -3.10 6.85
CA THR A 119 12.37 -3.24 8.29
C THR A 119 10.99 -3.85 8.55
N ILE A 120 9.97 -3.40 7.82
CA ILE A 120 8.61 -3.94 7.92
C ILE A 120 8.56 -5.42 7.56
N THR A 121 9.23 -5.83 6.49
CA THR A 121 9.20 -7.23 6.03
C THR A 121 9.90 -8.20 6.98
N ARG A 122 10.75 -7.71 7.89
CA ARG A 122 11.53 -8.52 8.83
C ARG A 122 10.93 -8.64 10.22
N VAL A 123 9.73 -8.10 10.44
CA VAL A 123 9.02 -8.31 11.71
C VAL A 123 8.60 -9.77 11.85
N GLN A 124 8.39 -10.20 13.08
CA GLN A 124 7.87 -11.55 13.35
C GLN A 124 6.48 -11.70 12.68
N ARG A 125 6.30 -12.78 11.96
CA ARG A 125 5.08 -13.10 11.21
C ARG A 125 4.58 -14.51 11.51
N ASP A 126 3.30 -14.73 11.26
CA ASP A 126 2.68 -16.04 11.38
C ASP A 126 2.93 -16.91 10.11
N PRO A 127 2.46 -18.16 10.08
CA PRO A 127 2.62 -19.05 8.91
C PRO A 127 1.97 -18.51 7.61
N ASN A 128 1.08 -17.53 7.69
CA ASN A 128 0.44 -16.88 6.55
C ASN A 128 1.14 -15.57 6.15
N ASP A 129 2.35 -15.33 6.65
CA ASP A 129 3.13 -14.11 6.40
C ASP A 129 2.50 -12.83 6.94
N LYS A 130 1.61 -12.96 7.92
CA LYS A 130 0.99 -11.82 8.59
C LYS A 130 1.81 -11.42 9.82
N PRO A 131 2.17 -10.13 9.99
CA PRO A 131 2.85 -9.69 11.20
C PRO A 131 2.07 -10.05 12.46
N VAL A 132 2.77 -10.65 13.43
CA VAL A 132 2.18 -11.04 14.72
C VAL A 132 1.73 -9.79 15.49
N THR A 133 2.60 -8.77 15.51
CA THR A 133 2.23 -7.44 16.00
C THR A 133 1.86 -6.57 14.79
N PRO A 134 0.64 -6.02 14.72
CA PRO A 134 0.21 -5.26 13.56
C PRO A 134 1.13 -4.09 13.23
N VAL A 135 1.50 -3.97 11.96
CA VAL A 135 2.20 -2.81 11.41
C VAL A 135 1.15 -1.89 10.79
N VAL A 136 0.86 -0.79 11.46
CA VAL A 136 -0.30 0.06 11.15
C VAL A 136 0.12 1.25 10.27
N LEU A 137 -0.66 1.48 9.20
CA LEU A 137 -0.66 2.73 8.44
C LEU A 137 -1.48 3.74 9.24
N LYS A 138 -0.82 4.64 9.94
CA LYS A 138 -1.51 5.66 10.74
C LYS A 138 -2.21 6.69 9.86
N LYS A 139 -1.51 7.13 8.82
CA LYS A 139 -2.02 8.12 7.88
C LYS A 139 -1.25 8.06 6.56
N VAL A 140 -1.96 8.22 5.46
CA VAL A 140 -1.38 8.45 4.14
C VAL A 140 -1.69 9.90 3.74
N THR A 141 -0.64 10.69 3.52
CA THR A 141 -0.78 12.09 3.10
C THR A 141 -0.32 12.23 1.66
N ILE A 142 -1.17 12.83 0.84
CA ILE A 142 -0.84 13.13 -0.57
C ILE A 142 -0.29 14.54 -0.65
N VAL A 143 0.94 14.66 -1.13
CA VAL A 143 1.60 15.94 -1.34
C VAL A 143 1.80 16.13 -2.84
N ARG A 144 1.21 17.19 -3.37
CA ARG A 144 1.32 17.50 -4.79
C ARG A 144 2.59 18.29 -5.07
N GLN A 145 3.07 18.21 -6.30
CA GLN A 145 4.27 18.94 -6.72
C GLN A 145 4.15 20.42 -6.38
N GLY A 146 5.19 20.98 -5.77
CA GLY A 146 5.22 22.36 -5.32
C GLY A 146 4.66 22.61 -3.92
N GLN A 147 4.09 21.61 -3.27
CA GLN A 147 3.62 21.71 -1.90
C GLN A 147 4.74 21.33 -0.91
N PRO A 148 4.79 21.95 0.29
CA PRO A 148 5.75 21.55 1.30
C PRO A 148 5.44 20.18 1.85
N LEU A 149 6.47 19.38 2.13
CA LEU A 149 6.32 18.11 2.82
C LEU A 149 5.85 18.36 4.26
N PRO A 150 4.96 17.52 4.81
CA PRO A 150 4.63 17.59 6.23
C PRO A 150 5.87 17.26 7.07
N PRO A 151 5.97 17.79 8.31
CA PRO A 151 7.08 17.44 9.19
C PRO A 151 7.12 15.94 9.45
N SER A 152 8.33 15.38 9.47
CA SER A 152 8.53 13.98 9.84
C SER A 152 8.06 13.75 11.28
N PRO A 153 7.45 12.58 11.58
CA PRO A 153 7.17 12.19 12.96
C PRO A 153 8.41 12.25 13.86
N ASP A 154 9.59 12.01 13.29
CA ASP A 154 10.87 12.10 14.02
C ASP A 154 11.25 13.53 14.38
N ASP A 155 10.78 14.53 13.63
CA ASP A 155 11.00 15.95 13.91
C ASP A 155 10.13 16.44 15.07
N ALA A 156 9.05 15.75 15.39
CA ALA A 156 8.13 16.06 16.48
C ALA A 156 8.51 15.39 17.80
N ALA A 157 9.49 14.49 17.80
CA ALA A 157 9.98 13.86 19.03
C ALA A 157 10.73 14.87 19.89
N PRO A 158 10.48 14.93 21.21
CA PRO A 158 11.27 15.80 22.08
C PRO A 158 12.74 15.38 22.00
N LYS A 159 13.59 16.31 21.63
CA LYS A 159 15.04 16.07 21.67
C LYS A 159 15.44 15.78 23.11
N PRO A 160 16.23 14.73 23.34
CA PRO A 160 16.71 14.41 24.68
C PRO A 160 17.55 15.53 25.28
#